data_cd2a2b8cc7bb6e393eb529756c6b5c15
#
_entry.id   cd2a2b8cc7bb6e393eb529756c6b5c15
#
_cell.length_a   1.000
_cell.length_b   1.000
_cell.length_c   1.000
_cell.angle_alpha   90.00
_cell.angle_beta   90.00
_cell.angle_gamma   90.00
#
_symmetry.space_group_name_H-M   'P 1'
#
loop_
_entity.id
_entity.type
_entity.pdbx_description
1 polymer ?
#
loop_
_entity_poly.entity_id
_entity_poly.type
_entity_poly.pdbx_seq_one_letter_code
_entity_poly.pdbx_strand_id
1 'polypeptide(L)'
;MNNLKKIEVRIPLGRLTVITGISGCGKSSLMRGTLAELFKRNPDKTWASASGIKSIRHCYEVDQSPIGKTSRSCPATYVKIFDEIRKLFAQLPEARMKGFDASRFSFNNASGQCPECKGNGRIKLEMDFLPSTWTHCESCNGKRYNPATLAIRYNGQSIGDVLAMTIDEAAEFFAAHGKLHRTLSLLKETGLGYLQIGQPSPTLSGGEAQRIKLVTELTRGRISKTSIKSRKTQANLYLIEEPSIGLHLEDVKRLIDVLHRLVEEGHTVVVVEHHTGIMAEADNIIDMGPEAGESGGRIVSQGPPEKVANSKTSRTAPFLRAALKG
;
A
#
# COMPACT_ATOMS: atom_id res chain seq x y z
N MET A 1 -14.59 -15.87 -19.43
CA MET A 1 -14.23 -16.05 -18.01
C MET A 1 -15.12 -15.14 -17.20
N ASN A 2 -15.78 -15.64 -16.18
CA ASN A 2 -16.81 -14.92 -15.44
C ASN A 2 -17.82 -14.27 -16.41
N ASN A 3 -18.18 -13.00 -16.19
CA ASN A 3 -19.20 -12.30 -16.99
C ASN A 3 -18.65 -11.46 -18.16
N LEU A 4 -17.33 -11.43 -18.43
CA LEU A 4 -16.76 -10.63 -19.53
C LEU A 4 -17.19 -11.14 -20.93
N LYS A 5 -17.65 -10.23 -21.79
CA LYS A 5 -18.30 -10.48 -23.10
C LYS A 5 -17.45 -9.98 -24.29
N LYS A 6 -16.31 -10.64 -24.59
CA LYS A 6 -15.44 -10.29 -25.73
C LYS A 6 -15.22 -8.78 -25.87
N ILE A 7 -14.62 -8.17 -24.83
CA ILE A 7 -14.36 -6.72 -24.79
C ILE A 7 -12.99 -6.39 -25.38
N GLU A 8 -12.87 -5.20 -25.97
CA GLU A 8 -11.59 -4.59 -26.36
C GLU A 8 -11.29 -3.47 -25.37
N VAL A 9 -10.13 -3.54 -24.71
CA VAL A 9 -9.70 -2.58 -23.69
C VAL A 9 -8.43 -1.89 -24.14
N ARG A 10 -8.39 -0.56 -24.08
CA ARG A 10 -7.21 0.26 -24.36
C ARG A 10 -6.77 0.99 -23.11
N ILE A 11 -5.55 0.71 -22.66
CA ILE A 11 -4.95 1.33 -21.48
C ILE A 11 -3.75 2.16 -21.95
N PRO A 12 -3.83 3.51 -21.90
CA PRO A 12 -2.71 4.38 -22.23
C PRO A 12 -1.56 4.14 -21.25
N LEU A 13 -0.35 3.93 -21.77
CA LEU A 13 0.84 3.75 -20.93
C LEU A 13 1.30 5.10 -20.35
N GLY A 14 1.85 5.07 -19.12
CA GLY A 14 2.29 6.27 -18.40
C GLY A 14 1.15 7.21 -18.04
N ARG A 15 -0.05 6.67 -17.79
CA ARG A 15 -1.28 7.40 -17.48
C ARG A 15 -2.06 6.75 -16.35
N LEU A 16 -2.92 7.55 -15.72
CA LEU A 16 -3.90 7.09 -14.74
C LEU A 16 -5.18 6.64 -15.46
N THR A 17 -5.50 5.36 -15.39
CA THR A 17 -6.75 4.78 -15.91
C THR A 17 -7.62 4.33 -14.75
N VAL A 18 -8.89 4.77 -14.74
CA VAL A 18 -9.88 4.31 -13.77
C VAL A 18 -10.87 3.34 -14.44
N ILE A 19 -10.99 2.14 -13.86
CA ILE A 19 -12.04 1.17 -14.21
C ILE A 19 -13.21 1.40 -13.25
N THR A 20 -14.36 1.77 -13.78
CA THR A 20 -15.57 2.04 -13.00
C THR A 20 -16.77 1.26 -13.53
N GLY A 21 -17.93 1.43 -12.91
CA GLY A 21 -19.17 0.76 -13.23
C GLY A 21 -19.82 0.14 -11.99
N ILE A 22 -21.05 -0.33 -12.13
CA ILE A 22 -21.82 -0.89 -11.01
C ILE A 22 -21.15 -2.13 -10.40
N SER A 23 -21.51 -2.47 -9.15
CA SER A 23 -21.01 -3.69 -8.51
C SER A 23 -21.41 -4.93 -9.31
N GLY A 24 -20.50 -5.91 -9.43
CA GLY A 24 -20.76 -7.15 -10.17
C GLY A 24 -20.72 -7.03 -11.70
N CYS A 25 -20.41 -5.88 -12.31
CA CYS A 25 -20.33 -5.71 -13.77
C CYS A 25 -19.05 -6.30 -14.40
N GLY A 26 -18.08 -6.78 -13.62
CA GLY A 26 -16.89 -7.46 -14.13
C GLY A 26 -15.56 -6.69 -13.97
N LYS A 27 -15.50 -5.60 -13.19
CA LYS A 27 -14.28 -4.81 -12.94
C LYS A 27 -13.11 -5.67 -12.44
N SER A 28 -13.31 -6.44 -11.37
CA SER A 28 -12.27 -7.32 -10.81
C SER A 28 -11.90 -8.45 -11.77
N SER A 29 -12.84 -8.94 -12.58
CA SER A 29 -12.55 -9.91 -13.65
C SER A 29 -11.65 -9.34 -14.74
N LEU A 30 -11.84 -8.05 -15.10
CA LEU A 30 -10.97 -7.37 -16.03
C LEU A 30 -9.59 -7.13 -15.41
N MET A 31 -9.53 -6.57 -14.20
CA MET A 31 -8.27 -6.19 -13.58
C MET A 31 -7.44 -7.40 -13.16
N ARG A 32 -8.00 -8.28 -12.28
CA ARG A 32 -7.27 -9.45 -11.75
C ARG A 32 -7.31 -10.63 -12.71
N GLY A 33 -8.49 -10.92 -13.27
CA GLY A 33 -8.70 -12.11 -14.13
C GLY A 33 -8.14 -11.97 -15.54
N THR A 34 -7.80 -10.75 -15.98
CA THR A 34 -7.25 -10.53 -17.32
C THR A 34 -5.95 -9.75 -17.28
N LEU A 35 -5.94 -8.49 -16.79
CA LEU A 35 -4.73 -7.64 -16.85
C LEU A 35 -3.58 -8.19 -16.00
N ALA A 36 -3.84 -8.62 -14.77
CA ALA A 36 -2.80 -9.20 -13.91
C ALA A 36 -2.25 -10.53 -14.49
N GLU A 37 -3.13 -11.35 -15.08
CA GLU A 37 -2.75 -12.62 -15.69
C GLU A 37 -1.79 -12.47 -16.88
N LEU A 38 -1.82 -11.34 -17.62
CA LEU A 38 -0.90 -11.07 -18.73
C LEU A 38 0.58 -11.12 -18.32
N PHE A 39 0.86 -10.89 -17.04
CA PHE A 39 2.23 -10.77 -16.49
C PHE A 39 2.67 -11.97 -15.65
N LYS A 40 1.83 -12.98 -15.48
CA LYS A 40 2.18 -14.22 -14.78
C LYS A 40 3.06 -15.12 -15.64
N ARG A 41 3.90 -15.95 -15.01
CA ARG A 41 4.77 -16.93 -15.72
C ARG A 41 3.94 -18.00 -16.45
N ASN A 42 2.85 -18.48 -15.83
CA ASN A 42 1.94 -19.47 -16.38
C ASN A 42 0.51 -18.88 -16.34
N PRO A 43 0.17 -18.02 -17.30
CA PRO A 43 -1.11 -17.34 -17.27
C PRO A 43 -2.26 -18.29 -17.67
N ASP A 44 -3.36 -18.21 -16.92
CA ASP A 44 -4.64 -18.70 -17.40
C ASP A 44 -5.11 -17.79 -18.55
N LYS A 45 -4.93 -18.25 -19.78
CA LYS A 45 -5.14 -17.43 -20.98
C LYS A 45 -6.61 -17.07 -21.15
N THR A 46 -6.96 -15.87 -20.73
CA THR A 46 -8.34 -15.33 -20.72
C THR A 46 -8.55 -14.27 -21.80
N TRP A 47 -7.55 -14.02 -22.64
CA TRP A 47 -7.55 -13.01 -23.72
C TRP A 47 -7.28 -13.64 -25.07
N ALA A 48 -7.84 -13.05 -26.14
CA ALA A 48 -7.60 -13.47 -27.52
C ALA A 48 -6.27 -12.88 -28.04
N SER A 49 -6.03 -11.59 -27.75
CA SER A 49 -4.80 -10.89 -28.13
C SER A 49 -4.46 -9.80 -27.12
N ALA A 50 -3.18 -9.50 -26.98
CA ALA A 50 -2.70 -8.39 -26.17
C ALA A 50 -1.45 -7.79 -26.80
N SER A 51 -1.35 -6.46 -26.79
CA SER A 51 -0.21 -5.70 -27.34
C SER A 51 0.35 -4.73 -26.30
N GLY A 52 1.57 -4.23 -26.52
CA GLY A 52 2.19 -3.25 -25.62
C GLY A 52 2.80 -3.83 -24.32
N ILE A 53 2.62 -5.13 -24.02
CA ILE A 53 3.08 -5.78 -22.77
C ILE A 53 4.59 -5.63 -22.58
N LYS A 54 5.38 -5.68 -23.67
CA LYS A 54 6.86 -5.57 -23.64
C LYS A 54 7.37 -4.23 -23.12
N SER A 55 6.53 -3.20 -23.09
CA SER A 55 6.86 -1.87 -22.55
C SER A 55 6.76 -1.81 -21.02
N ILE A 56 6.18 -2.82 -20.39
CA ILE A 56 5.98 -2.92 -18.94
C ILE A 56 6.97 -3.93 -18.38
N ARG A 57 7.71 -3.51 -17.36
CA ARG A 57 8.73 -4.37 -16.70
C ARG A 57 8.11 -5.31 -15.68
N HIS A 58 7.30 -4.78 -14.78
CA HIS A 58 6.63 -5.51 -13.71
C HIS A 58 5.18 -5.04 -13.58
N CYS A 59 4.31 -5.95 -13.20
CA CYS A 59 2.96 -5.67 -12.79
C CYS A 59 2.86 -5.88 -11.27
N TYR A 60 2.38 -4.87 -10.56
CA TYR A 60 2.18 -4.88 -9.12
C TYR A 60 0.69 -4.80 -8.81
N GLU A 61 0.19 -5.80 -8.12
CA GLU A 61 -1.16 -5.80 -7.59
C GLU A 61 -1.14 -5.24 -6.16
N VAL A 62 -1.86 -4.14 -5.93
CA VAL A 62 -1.98 -3.48 -4.63
C VAL A 62 -3.40 -3.70 -4.13
N ASP A 63 -3.57 -4.74 -3.34
CA ASP A 63 -4.84 -5.18 -2.79
C ASP A 63 -4.94 -4.90 -1.28
N GLN A 64 -6.11 -5.16 -0.71
CA GLN A 64 -6.43 -4.98 0.70
C GLN A 64 -5.98 -6.14 1.61
N SER A 65 -5.22 -7.11 1.09
CA SER A 65 -4.71 -8.20 1.91
C SER A 65 -3.72 -7.67 2.96
N PRO A 66 -3.62 -8.32 4.13
CA PRO A 66 -2.70 -7.89 5.19
C PRO A 66 -1.26 -7.80 4.71
N ILE A 67 -0.48 -6.84 5.23
CA ILE A 67 0.97 -6.71 4.98
C ILE A 67 1.81 -7.83 5.62
N GLY A 68 1.19 -8.67 6.40
CA GLY A 68 1.80 -9.86 7.02
C GLY A 68 0.78 -10.64 7.84
N LYS A 69 1.05 -11.92 8.05
CA LYS A 69 0.11 -12.84 8.72
C LYS A 69 0.25 -12.86 10.24
N THR A 70 1.29 -12.24 10.80
CA THR A 70 1.60 -12.33 12.24
C THR A 70 1.75 -10.96 12.86
N SER A 71 1.65 -10.87 14.19
CA SER A 71 1.91 -9.66 14.98
C SER A 71 3.35 -9.13 14.88
N ARG A 72 4.25 -9.92 14.31
CA ARG A 72 5.65 -9.52 14.04
C ARG A 72 5.80 -8.67 12.79
N SER A 73 4.80 -8.66 11.92
CA SER A 73 4.76 -7.74 10.78
C SER A 73 4.11 -6.43 11.22
N CYS A 74 4.74 -5.31 10.91
CA CYS A 74 4.24 -3.96 11.21
C CYS A 74 4.63 -3.00 10.08
N PRO A 75 4.06 -1.77 10.00
CA PRO A 75 4.41 -0.79 8.99
C PRO A 75 5.92 -0.59 8.84
N ALA A 76 6.63 -0.37 9.95
CA ALA A 76 8.08 -0.13 9.93
C ALA A 76 8.89 -1.28 9.30
N THR A 77 8.49 -2.53 9.55
CA THR A 77 9.17 -3.70 8.94
C THR A 77 8.84 -3.85 7.47
N TYR A 78 7.60 -3.58 7.09
CA TYR A 78 7.13 -3.75 5.72
C TYR A 78 7.77 -2.72 4.76
N VAL A 79 7.78 -1.43 5.15
CA VAL A 79 8.43 -0.39 4.35
C VAL A 79 9.95 -0.34 4.54
N LYS A 80 10.53 -1.28 5.32
CA LYS A 80 11.97 -1.47 5.57
C LYS A 80 12.69 -0.31 6.28
N ILE A 81 11.96 0.59 6.94
CA ILE A 81 12.58 1.63 7.77
C ILE A 81 13.12 1.05 9.09
N PHE A 82 12.57 -0.06 9.55
CA PHE A 82 13.01 -0.69 10.79
C PHE A 82 14.46 -1.16 10.75
N ASP A 83 14.95 -1.57 9.60
CA ASP A 83 16.37 -1.94 9.43
C ASP A 83 17.31 -0.75 9.64
N GLU A 84 16.92 0.44 9.17
CA GLU A 84 17.71 1.66 9.38
C GLU A 84 17.63 2.12 10.85
N ILE A 85 16.46 2.02 11.48
CA ILE A 85 16.30 2.31 12.91
C ILE A 85 17.18 1.40 13.76
N ARG A 86 17.20 0.09 13.49
CA ARG A 86 18.07 -0.86 14.20
C ARG A 86 19.55 -0.53 14.06
N LYS A 87 20.00 -0.15 12.85
CA LYS A 87 21.38 0.28 12.60
C LYS A 87 21.73 1.55 13.37
N LEU A 88 20.80 2.51 13.42
CA LEU A 88 20.97 3.74 14.18
C LEU A 88 21.20 3.45 15.67
N PHE A 89 20.35 2.61 16.29
CA PHE A 89 20.50 2.25 17.70
C PHE A 89 21.80 1.49 17.97
N ALA A 90 22.24 0.60 17.07
CA ALA A 90 23.50 -0.12 17.20
C ALA A 90 24.73 0.80 17.11
N GLN A 91 24.62 1.98 16.49
CA GLN A 91 25.70 2.95 16.37
C GLN A 91 25.86 3.84 17.62
N LEU A 92 24.91 3.84 18.53
CA LEU A 92 24.98 4.65 19.75
C LEU A 92 26.16 4.24 20.63
N PRO A 93 26.85 5.17 21.31
CA PRO A 93 28.01 4.87 22.15
C PRO A 93 27.72 3.78 23.20
N GLU A 94 26.58 3.88 23.88
CA GLU A 94 26.17 2.89 24.90
C GLU A 94 25.96 1.48 24.32
N ALA A 95 25.38 1.38 23.09
CA ALA A 95 25.19 0.11 22.42
C ALA A 95 26.55 -0.51 22.04
N ARG A 96 27.46 0.31 21.53
CA ARG A 96 28.83 -0.14 21.14
C ARG A 96 29.62 -0.60 22.37
N MET A 97 29.56 0.13 23.50
CA MET A 97 30.24 -0.27 24.74
C MET A 97 29.73 -1.61 25.27
N LYS A 98 28.46 -1.95 25.05
CA LYS A 98 27.84 -3.23 25.45
C LYS A 98 27.98 -4.32 24.37
N GLY A 99 28.63 -4.04 23.24
CA GLY A 99 28.75 -4.97 22.13
C GLY A 99 27.41 -5.31 21.44
N PHE A 100 26.43 -4.39 21.49
CA PHE A 100 25.12 -4.58 20.89
C PHE A 100 25.14 -4.21 19.42
N ASP A 101 24.90 -5.18 18.56
CA ASP A 101 24.78 -5.01 17.10
C ASP A 101 23.32 -4.74 16.69
N ALA A 102 23.08 -4.52 15.40
CA ALA A 102 21.75 -4.26 14.85
C ALA A 102 20.77 -5.45 15.02
N SER A 103 21.30 -6.67 15.20
CA SER A 103 20.45 -7.84 15.42
C SER A 103 19.82 -7.84 16.80
N ARG A 104 20.50 -7.28 17.80
CA ARG A 104 20.02 -7.07 19.16
C ARG A 104 18.75 -6.25 19.20
N PHE A 105 18.63 -5.26 18.32
CA PHE A 105 17.48 -4.35 18.21
C PHE A 105 16.35 -4.91 17.34
N SER A 106 16.39 -6.21 17.01
CA SER A 106 15.27 -6.92 16.39
C SER A 106 14.41 -7.59 17.45
N PHE A 107 13.11 -7.29 17.48
CA PHE A 107 12.17 -7.99 18.36
C PHE A 107 11.95 -9.47 17.97
N ASN A 108 12.52 -9.92 16.86
CA ASN A 108 12.53 -11.31 16.42
C ASN A 108 13.78 -12.08 16.88
N ASN A 109 14.75 -11.41 17.49
CA ASN A 109 16.00 -12.00 17.94
C ASN A 109 15.94 -12.27 19.47
N ALA A 110 16.25 -13.50 19.87
CA ALA A 110 16.22 -13.92 21.27
C ALA A 110 17.09 -13.05 22.20
N SER A 111 18.23 -12.54 21.71
CA SER A 111 19.13 -11.71 22.51
C SER A 111 18.51 -10.39 22.96
N GLY A 112 17.64 -9.77 22.15
CA GLY A 112 17.05 -8.45 22.39
C GLY A 112 15.59 -8.46 22.79
N GLN A 113 14.83 -9.49 22.44
CA GLN A 113 13.40 -9.57 22.67
C GLN A 113 13.05 -9.76 24.16
N CYS A 114 11.84 -9.40 24.52
CA CYS A 114 11.26 -9.77 25.81
C CYS A 114 11.12 -11.29 25.88
N PRO A 115 11.65 -11.96 26.93
CA PRO A 115 11.63 -13.42 27.03
C PRO A 115 10.21 -13.97 27.20
N GLU A 116 9.31 -13.24 27.84
CA GLU A 116 7.95 -13.67 28.11
C GLU A 116 7.08 -13.64 26.86
N CYS A 117 6.92 -12.49 26.21
CA CYS A 117 6.11 -12.38 24.98
C CYS A 117 6.87 -12.72 23.70
N LYS A 118 8.15 -13.08 23.79
CA LYS A 118 9.02 -13.42 22.64
C LYS A 118 8.94 -12.38 21.50
N GLY A 119 8.96 -11.09 21.89
CA GLY A 119 8.92 -9.97 20.95
C GLY A 119 7.55 -9.60 20.37
N ASN A 120 6.47 -10.27 20.80
CA ASN A 120 5.12 -9.93 20.32
C ASN A 120 4.53 -8.68 20.97
N GLY A 121 5.00 -8.30 22.18
CA GLY A 121 4.43 -7.23 22.99
C GLY A 121 3.07 -7.57 23.61
N ARG A 122 2.52 -8.73 23.27
CA ARG A 122 1.22 -9.24 23.72
C ARG A 122 1.31 -10.71 24.05
N ILE A 123 0.47 -11.18 24.97
CA ILE A 123 0.33 -12.58 25.37
C ILE A 123 -1.06 -13.03 24.99
N LYS A 124 -1.16 -14.22 24.41
CA LYS A 124 -2.43 -14.85 24.09
C LYS A 124 -2.99 -15.48 25.35
N LEU A 125 -4.16 -15.04 25.75
CA LEU A 125 -4.93 -15.71 26.80
C LEU A 125 -5.87 -16.72 26.16
N GLU A 126 -5.64 -17.98 26.44
CA GLU A 126 -6.54 -19.07 26.03
C GLU A 126 -7.62 -19.24 27.12
N MET A 127 -8.87 -19.21 26.68
CA MET A 127 -10.04 -19.39 27.53
C MET A 127 -10.82 -20.60 27.05
N ASP A 128 -11.15 -21.53 27.97
CA ASP A 128 -11.71 -22.84 27.62
C ASP A 128 -13.04 -22.76 26.82
N PHE A 129 -13.84 -21.70 27.02
CA PHE A 129 -15.17 -21.57 26.41
C PHE A 129 -15.37 -20.26 25.63
N LEU A 130 -14.35 -19.42 25.52
CA LEU A 130 -14.41 -18.14 24.81
C LEU A 130 -13.29 -18.03 23.77
N PRO A 131 -13.48 -17.21 22.72
CA PRO A 131 -12.40 -16.97 21.78
C PRO A 131 -11.17 -16.42 22.50
N SER A 132 -9.99 -16.96 22.17
CA SER A 132 -8.72 -16.48 22.73
C SER A 132 -8.58 -14.97 22.50
N THR A 133 -8.17 -14.25 23.54
CA THR A 133 -7.90 -12.81 23.46
C THR A 133 -6.42 -12.50 23.61
N TRP A 134 -6.02 -11.29 23.20
CA TRP A 134 -4.66 -10.82 23.34
C TRP A 134 -4.59 -9.71 24.38
N THR A 135 -3.73 -9.86 25.38
CA THR A 135 -3.45 -8.83 26.39
C THR A 135 -2.04 -8.28 26.22
N HIS A 136 -1.79 -7.11 26.76
CA HIS A 136 -0.43 -6.55 26.82
C HIS A 136 0.48 -7.42 27.68
N CYS A 137 1.73 -7.58 27.25
CA CYS A 137 2.74 -8.22 28.06
C CYS A 137 3.16 -7.28 29.21
N GLU A 138 2.89 -7.64 30.44
CA GLU A 138 3.21 -6.84 31.65
C GLU A 138 4.73 -6.69 31.80
N SER A 139 5.50 -7.75 31.57
CA SER A 139 6.96 -7.77 31.72
C SER A 139 7.69 -6.70 30.90
N CYS A 140 7.24 -6.43 29.65
CA CYS A 140 7.83 -5.40 28.79
C CYS A 140 6.90 -4.22 28.56
N ASN A 141 5.74 -4.18 29.19
CA ASN A 141 4.70 -3.18 29.01
C ASN A 141 4.40 -2.90 27.52
N GLY A 142 4.25 -3.98 26.73
CA GLY A 142 3.99 -3.91 25.31
C GLY A 142 5.19 -3.54 24.42
N LYS A 143 6.34 -3.17 24.99
CA LYS A 143 7.52 -2.65 24.27
C LYS A 143 8.34 -3.69 23.50
N ARG A 144 8.02 -4.98 23.62
CA ARG A 144 8.60 -6.12 22.88
C ARG A 144 10.04 -6.52 23.21
N TYR A 145 10.80 -5.71 23.94
CA TYR A 145 12.23 -5.91 24.22
C TYR A 145 12.50 -6.17 25.70
N ASN A 146 13.65 -6.77 25.98
CA ASN A 146 14.14 -6.94 27.34
C ASN A 146 14.69 -5.60 27.91
N PRO A 147 14.81 -5.48 29.25
CA PRO A 147 15.24 -4.24 29.90
C PRO A 147 16.61 -3.73 29.43
N ALA A 148 17.56 -4.64 29.18
CA ALA A 148 18.90 -4.26 28.72
C ALA A 148 18.90 -3.58 27.35
N THR A 149 18.03 -4.03 26.41
CA THR A 149 17.84 -3.40 25.10
C THR A 149 17.08 -2.09 25.23
N LEU A 150 16.06 -2.00 26.08
CA LEU A 150 15.27 -0.78 26.32
C LEU A 150 16.08 0.32 27.05
N ALA A 151 17.16 -0.03 27.73
CA ALA A 151 18.06 0.95 28.37
C ALA A 151 18.81 1.81 27.35
N ILE A 152 19.03 1.33 26.13
CA ILE A 152 19.67 2.08 25.06
C ILE A 152 18.66 3.12 24.50
N ARG A 153 19.05 4.41 24.53
CA ARG A 153 18.15 5.50 24.13
C ARG A 153 18.77 6.39 23.07
N TYR A 154 17.97 6.74 22.08
CA TYR A 154 18.25 7.75 21.09
C TYR A 154 17.31 8.94 21.31
N ASN A 155 17.85 10.15 21.51
CA ASN A 155 17.06 11.34 21.87
C ASN A 155 16.04 11.06 23.01
N GLY A 156 16.47 10.34 24.05
CA GLY A 156 15.62 10.01 25.21
C GLY A 156 14.65 8.85 25.01
N GLN A 157 14.49 8.33 23.80
CA GLN A 157 13.54 7.26 23.47
C GLN A 157 14.23 5.90 23.28
N SER A 158 13.69 4.84 23.85
CA SER A 158 14.11 3.47 23.58
C SER A 158 13.56 3.02 22.23
N ILE A 159 14.11 1.92 21.68
CA ILE A 159 13.57 1.35 20.43
C ILE A 159 12.11 0.88 20.58
N GLY A 160 11.69 0.49 21.79
CA GLY A 160 10.29 0.15 22.07
C GLY A 160 9.38 1.38 22.03
N ASP A 161 9.85 2.52 22.56
CA ASP A 161 9.13 3.80 22.52
C ASP A 161 9.00 4.28 21.06
N VAL A 162 10.07 4.16 20.26
CA VAL A 162 10.05 4.49 18.85
C VAL A 162 9.02 3.66 18.08
N LEU A 163 8.89 2.37 18.35
CA LEU A 163 7.86 1.54 17.71
C LEU A 163 6.43 1.92 18.11
N ALA A 164 6.25 2.53 19.26
CA ALA A 164 4.95 3.02 19.74
C ALA A 164 4.58 4.39 19.17
N MET A 165 5.53 5.13 18.58
CA MET A 165 5.25 6.41 17.94
C MET A 165 4.28 6.24 16.77
N THR A 166 3.40 7.22 16.58
CA THR A 166 2.66 7.39 15.35
C THR A 166 3.61 7.73 14.20
N ILE A 167 3.15 7.54 12.96
CA ILE A 167 3.93 7.92 11.77
C ILE A 167 4.23 9.42 11.79
N ASP A 168 3.28 10.26 12.25
CA ASP A 168 3.47 11.71 12.38
C ASP A 168 4.60 12.02 13.38
N GLU A 169 4.53 11.48 14.59
CA GLU A 169 5.58 11.66 15.61
C GLU A 169 6.94 11.12 15.15
N ALA A 170 6.94 9.93 14.51
CA ALA A 170 8.18 9.36 13.99
C ALA A 170 8.79 10.18 12.85
N ALA A 171 7.98 10.82 12.00
CA ALA A 171 8.46 11.70 10.93
C ALA A 171 9.18 12.91 11.51
N GLU A 172 8.66 13.51 12.55
CA GLU A 172 9.30 14.64 13.27
C GLU A 172 10.55 14.18 14.03
N PHE A 173 10.46 13.06 14.75
CA PHE A 173 11.56 12.49 15.52
C PHE A 173 12.78 12.15 14.66
N PHE A 174 12.57 11.67 13.44
CA PHE A 174 13.61 11.32 12.48
C PHE A 174 13.84 12.39 11.40
N ALA A 175 13.48 13.66 11.62
CA ALA A 175 13.63 14.75 10.65
C ALA A 175 15.06 14.90 10.13
N ALA A 176 16.07 14.68 10.99
CA ALA A 176 17.48 14.73 10.62
C ALA A 176 17.97 13.51 9.80
N HIS A 177 17.17 12.44 9.71
CA HIS A 177 17.52 11.20 9.02
C HIS A 177 16.81 11.09 7.67
N GLY A 178 17.37 11.71 6.64
CA GLY A 178 16.70 11.92 5.35
C GLY A 178 16.04 10.69 4.70
N LYS A 179 16.59 9.48 4.90
CA LYS A 179 15.98 8.23 4.38
C LYS A 179 14.74 7.82 5.17
N LEU A 180 14.81 7.89 6.52
CA LEU A 180 13.70 7.59 7.41
C LEU A 180 12.59 8.62 7.23
N HIS A 181 12.94 9.90 7.35
CA HIS A 181 12.01 11.02 7.22
C HIS A 181 11.23 10.98 5.91
N ARG A 182 11.90 10.73 4.79
CA ARG A 182 11.24 10.65 3.47
C ARG A 182 10.18 9.55 3.41
N THR A 183 10.48 8.35 3.92
CA THR A 183 9.52 7.24 3.90
C THR A 183 8.35 7.50 4.85
N LEU A 184 8.62 8.05 6.03
CA LEU A 184 7.59 8.43 7.00
C LEU A 184 6.70 9.55 6.47
N SER A 185 7.27 10.56 5.80
CA SER A 185 6.49 11.63 5.13
C SER A 185 5.56 11.08 4.05
N LEU A 186 6.02 10.12 3.24
CA LEU A 186 5.16 9.47 2.24
C LEU A 186 4.00 8.70 2.90
N LEU A 187 4.24 8.02 4.03
CA LEU A 187 3.16 7.37 4.79
C LEU A 187 2.16 8.41 5.34
N LYS A 188 2.65 9.53 5.88
CA LYS A 188 1.81 10.64 6.33
C LYS A 188 0.97 11.23 5.19
N GLU A 189 1.57 11.48 4.04
CA GLU A 189 0.92 11.99 2.83
C GLU A 189 -0.17 11.04 2.30
N THR A 190 -0.13 9.74 2.62
CA THR A 190 -1.18 8.78 2.28
C THR A 190 -2.30 8.67 3.33
N GLY A 191 -2.36 9.61 4.29
CA GLY A 191 -3.39 9.59 5.34
C GLY A 191 -3.16 8.52 6.43
N LEU A 192 -1.91 8.07 6.62
CA LEU A 192 -1.56 7.05 7.62
C LEU A 192 -0.86 7.63 8.86
N GLY A 193 -0.81 8.97 9.02
CA GLY A 193 -0.09 9.65 10.07
C GLY A 193 -0.40 9.18 11.49
N TYR A 194 -1.65 8.81 11.74
CA TYR A 194 -2.16 8.33 13.04
C TYR A 194 -1.73 6.92 13.42
N LEU A 195 -1.29 6.09 12.48
CA LEU A 195 -0.88 4.70 12.75
C LEU A 195 0.44 4.65 13.48
N GLN A 196 0.57 3.76 14.45
CA GLN A 196 1.87 3.47 15.06
C GLN A 196 2.77 2.72 14.09
N ILE A 197 4.06 3.10 14.00
CA ILE A 197 5.01 2.44 13.09
C ILE A 197 5.24 0.97 13.45
N GLY A 198 5.06 0.61 14.73
CA GLY A 198 5.12 -0.77 15.24
C GLY A 198 3.77 -1.48 15.32
N GLN A 199 2.67 -0.92 14.82
CA GLN A 199 1.33 -1.51 14.91
C GLN A 199 1.30 -2.90 14.25
N PRO A 200 0.78 -3.94 14.93
CA PRO A 200 0.72 -5.29 14.37
C PRO A 200 -0.16 -5.37 13.12
N SER A 201 0.34 -6.03 12.05
CA SER A 201 -0.38 -6.17 10.79
C SER A 201 -1.83 -6.67 10.93
N PRO A 202 -2.16 -7.65 11.80
CA PRO A 202 -3.54 -8.10 11.95
C PRO A 202 -4.52 -7.07 12.53
N THR A 203 -4.03 -5.94 13.05
CA THR A 203 -4.87 -4.86 13.58
C THR A 203 -5.09 -3.73 12.58
N LEU A 204 -4.48 -3.82 11.40
CA LEU A 204 -4.66 -2.87 10.32
C LEU A 204 -5.92 -3.20 9.53
N SER A 205 -6.64 -2.17 9.12
CA SER A 205 -7.70 -2.32 8.12
C SER A 205 -7.13 -2.66 6.74
N GLY A 206 -7.97 -3.20 5.85
CA GLY A 206 -7.55 -3.51 4.48
C GLY A 206 -7.04 -2.29 3.72
N GLY A 207 -7.70 -1.14 3.87
CA GLY A 207 -7.28 0.12 3.24
C GLY A 207 -5.94 0.65 3.77
N GLU A 208 -5.67 0.53 5.08
CA GLU A 208 -4.36 0.88 5.67
C GLU A 208 -3.25 -0.01 5.12
N ALA A 209 -3.48 -1.33 5.10
CA ALA A 209 -2.53 -2.29 4.54
C ALA A 209 -2.22 -1.99 3.07
N GLN A 210 -3.23 -1.65 2.28
CA GLN A 210 -3.11 -1.29 0.88
C GLN A 210 -2.27 -0.04 0.67
N ARG A 211 -2.51 1.03 1.44
CA ARG A 211 -1.73 2.28 1.35
C ARG A 211 -0.27 2.09 1.77
N ILE A 212 0.00 1.26 2.79
CA ILE A 212 1.37 0.88 3.16
C ILE A 212 2.08 0.17 2.00
N LYS A 213 1.39 -0.73 1.28
CA LYS A 213 1.93 -1.38 0.08
C LYS A 213 2.25 -0.36 -1.01
N LEU A 214 1.35 0.59 -1.27
CA LEU A 214 1.52 1.64 -2.26
C LEU A 214 2.77 2.48 -1.98
N VAL A 215 2.94 2.94 -0.73
CA VAL A 215 4.14 3.70 -0.31
C VAL A 215 5.42 2.87 -0.48
N THR A 216 5.36 1.56 -0.22
CA THR A 216 6.51 0.68 -0.40
C THR A 216 6.97 0.64 -1.87
N GLU A 217 6.05 0.60 -2.80
CA GLU A 217 6.38 0.61 -4.24
C GLU A 217 6.94 1.97 -4.67
N LEU A 218 6.39 3.09 -4.20
CA LEU A 218 6.93 4.43 -4.43
C LEU A 218 8.37 4.57 -3.92
N THR A 219 8.68 4.00 -2.77
CA THR A 219 10.04 4.07 -2.23
C THR A 219 11.03 3.22 -3.02
N ARG A 220 10.60 2.09 -3.59
CA ARG A 220 11.44 1.21 -4.44
C ARG A 220 11.81 1.87 -5.77
N GLY A 221 10.87 2.56 -6.42
CA GLY A 221 11.10 3.23 -7.70
C GLY A 221 12.22 4.27 -7.65
N ARG A 222 12.34 4.99 -6.54
CA ARG A 222 13.33 6.05 -6.35
C ARG A 222 14.77 5.57 -6.08
N ILE A 223 14.94 4.39 -5.47
CA ILE A 223 16.27 3.81 -5.22
C ILE A 223 16.98 3.46 -6.54
N SER A 224 16.22 3.19 -7.60
CA SER A 224 16.76 2.85 -8.92
C SER A 224 17.30 4.07 -9.71
N LYS A 225 16.90 5.30 -9.36
CA LYS A 225 17.35 6.53 -10.07
C LYS A 225 18.76 7.00 -9.68
N THR A 226 19.34 6.50 -8.60
CA THR A 226 20.69 6.88 -8.14
C THR A 226 21.82 6.16 -8.87
N SER A 227 21.55 5.16 -9.67
CA SER A 227 22.53 4.51 -10.55
C SER A 227 22.42 5.07 -11.98
N ILE A 228 23.03 6.22 -12.18
CA ILE A 228 23.17 6.89 -13.47
C ILE A 228 24.09 6.05 -14.35
N LYS A 229 23.52 5.27 -15.28
CA LYS A 229 23.99 5.08 -16.65
C LYS A 229 22.96 4.24 -17.45
N SER A 230 22.27 4.91 -18.37
CA SER A 230 21.62 4.35 -19.57
C SER A 230 20.91 2.99 -19.45
N ARG A 231 19.74 2.94 -18.83
CA ARG A 231 18.67 2.03 -19.23
C ARG A 231 17.40 2.88 -19.32
N LYS A 232 16.74 2.88 -20.50
CA LYS A 232 15.36 3.34 -20.63
C LYS A 232 14.62 2.75 -19.43
N THR A 233 14.16 3.59 -18.51
CA THR A 233 13.40 3.16 -17.33
C THR A 233 12.12 2.52 -17.88
N GLN A 234 12.09 1.18 -17.92
CA GLN A 234 10.91 0.46 -18.32
C GLN A 234 9.83 0.75 -17.28
N ALA A 235 8.68 1.20 -17.73
CA ALA A 235 7.52 1.51 -16.91
C ALA A 235 7.00 0.26 -16.18
N ASN A 236 6.50 0.44 -14.96
CA ASN A 236 5.74 -0.60 -14.28
C ASN A 236 4.24 -0.35 -14.47
N LEU A 237 3.45 -1.41 -14.30
CA LEU A 237 2.00 -1.35 -14.21
C LEU A 237 1.58 -1.57 -12.76
N TYR A 238 0.80 -0.65 -12.22
CA TYR A 238 0.18 -0.77 -10.90
C TYR A 238 -1.31 -1.01 -11.07
N LEU A 239 -1.80 -2.10 -10.49
CA LEU A 239 -3.21 -2.47 -10.44
C LEU A 239 -3.69 -2.29 -9.01
N ILE A 240 -4.59 -1.34 -8.77
CA ILE A 240 -5.01 -0.93 -7.43
C ILE A 240 -6.52 -1.07 -7.34
N GLU A 241 -7.02 -1.77 -6.32
CA GLU A 241 -8.45 -2.02 -6.14
C GLU A 241 -8.99 -1.17 -5.00
N GLU A 242 -9.93 -0.27 -5.34
CA GLU A 242 -10.72 0.56 -4.41
C GLU A 242 -9.89 1.24 -3.29
N PRO A 243 -8.82 2.01 -3.64
CA PRO A 243 -7.92 2.57 -2.63
C PRO A 243 -8.55 3.68 -1.77
N SER A 244 -9.69 4.24 -2.17
CA SER A 244 -10.40 5.28 -1.41
C SER A 244 -11.27 4.74 -0.28
N ILE A 245 -11.45 3.42 -0.15
CA ILE A 245 -12.29 2.84 0.90
C ILE A 245 -11.84 3.28 2.29
N GLY A 246 -12.77 3.85 3.07
CA GLY A 246 -12.54 4.28 4.44
C GLY A 246 -11.72 5.57 4.58
N LEU A 247 -11.52 6.30 3.49
CA LEU A 247 -10.85 7.60 3.51
C LEU A 247 -11.83 8.77 3.70
N HIS A 248 -11.40 9.76 4.46
CA HIS A 248 -12.02 11.08 4.47
C HIS A 248 -11.67 11.85 3.18
N LEU A 249 -12.47 12.84 2.79
CA LEU A 249 -12.29 13.60 1.55
C LEU A 249 -10.88 14.21 1.41
N GLU A 250 -10.30 14.72 2.49
CA GLU A 250 -8.93 15.26 2.48
C GLU A 250 -7.86 14.20 2.21
N ASP A 251 -8.06 12.97 2.70
CA ASP A 251 -7.13 11.87 2.45
C ASP A 251 -7.27 11.32 1.03
N VAL A 252 -8.46 11.45 0.42
CA VAL A 252 -8.65 11.13 -1.01
C VAL A 252 -7.83 12.07 -1.89
N LYS A 253 -7.78 13.38 -1.59
CA LYS A 253 -6.92 14.33 -2.33
C LYS A 253 -5.45 13.91 -2.26
N ARG A 254 -4.96 13.58 -1.06
CA ARG A 254 -3.58 13.09 -0.85
C ARG A 254 -3.32 11.79 -1.63
N LEU A 255 -4.29 10.89 -1.67
CA LEU A 255 -4.19 9.66 -2.46
C LEU A 255 -4.07 9.97 -3.95
N ILE A 256 -4.85 10.91 -4.48
CA ILE A 256 -4.77 11.37 -5.87
C ILE A 256 -3.36 11.88 -6.18
N ASP A 257 -2.77 12.71 -5.31
CA ASP A 257 -1.39 13.20 -5.49
C ASP A 257 -0.38 12.06 -5.57
N VAL A 258 -0.58 11.01 -4.76
CA VAL A 258 0.27 9.82 -4.77
C VAL A 258 0.13 9.04 -6.09
N LEU A 259 -1.09 8.90 -6.63
CA LEU A 259 -1.34 8.25 -7.92
C LEU A 259 -0.70 9.04 -9.08
N HIS A 260 -0.83 10.35 -9.06
CA HIS A 260 -0.20 11.23 -10.06
C HIS A 260 1.34 11.14 -10.00
N ARG A 261 1.95 11.09 -8.82
CA ARG A 261 3.41 10.89 -8.69
C ARG A 261 3.88 9.59 -9.32
N LEU A 262 3.12 8.49 -9.21
CA LEU A 262 3.44 7.24 -9.91
C LEU A 262 3.44 7.44 -11.44
N VAL A 263 2.46 8.18 -11.94
CA VAL A 263 2.37 8.51 -13.38
C VAL A 263 3.53 9.41 -13.82
N GLU A 264 3.87 10.45 -13.06
CA GLU A 264 5.00 11.35 -13.32
C GLU A 264 6.36 10.62 -13.31
N GLU A 265 6.47 9.55 -12.52
CA GLU A 265 7.64 8.65 -12.55
C GLU A 265 7.68 7.75 -13.79
N GLY A 266 6.69 7.85 -14.69
CA GLY A 266 6.59 7.13 -15.95
C GLY A 266 5.88 5.79 -15.84
N HIS A 267 5.19 5.53 -14.75
CA HIS A 267 4.46 4.29 -14.52
C HIS A 267 3.03 4.36 -15.07
N THR A 268 2.46 3.21 -15.38
CA THR A 268 1.05 3.08 -15.75
C THR A 268 0.26 2.67 -14.50
N VAL A 269 -0.79 3.40 -14.19
CA VAL A 269 -1.62 3.15 -13.00
C VAL A 269 -3.04 2.83 -13.45
N VAL A 270 -3.55 1.68 -13.04
CA VAL A 270 -4.94 1.26 -13.28
C VAL A 270 -5.62 1.06 -11.93
N VAL A 271 -6.68 1.80 -11.70
CA VAL A 271 -7.42 1.81 -10.43
C VAL A 271 -8.84 1.35 -10.68
N VAL A 272 -9.35 0.40 -9.92
CA VAL A 272 -10.79 0.14 -9.83
C VAL A 272 -11.35 1.08 -8.78
N GLU A 273 -12.27 1.97 -9.16
CA GLU A 273 -12.78 3.00 -8.26
C GLU A 273 -14.23 3.40 -8.53
N HIS A 274 -14.86 3.89 -7.46
CA HIS A 274 -16.21 4.47 -7.47
C HIS A 274 -16.23 5.93 -7.04
N HIS A 275 -15.13 6.44 -6.49
CA HIS A 275 -15.03 7.81 -6.01
C HIS A 275 -14.89 8.80 -7.18
N THR A 276 -15.87 9.70 -7.30
CA THR A 276 -15.97 10.64 -8.43
C THR A 276 -14.79 11.59 -8.55
N GLY A 277 -14.18 12.01 -7.43
CA GLY A 277 -12.99 12.84 -7.43
C GLY A 277 -11.79 12.14 -8.09
N ILE A 278 -11.56 10.84 -7.83
CA ILE A 278 -10.49 10.08 -8.47
C ILE A 278 -10.80 9.86 -9.96
N MET A 279 -12.07 9.65 -10.31
CA MET A 279 -12.49 9.54 -11.71
C MET A 279 -12.30 10.84 -12.48
N ALA A 280 -12.56 12.00 -11.87
CA ALA A 280 -12.40 13.30 -12.49
C ALA A 280 -10.93 13.63 -12.82
N GLU A 281 -10.01 13.14 -11.99
CA GLU A 281 -8.55 13.34 -12.14
C GLU A 281 -7.86 12.27 -13.02
N ALA A 282 -8.62 11.34 -13.58
CA ALA A 282 -8.06 10.29 -14.43
C ALA A 282 -7.77 10.80 -15.85
N ASP A 283 -6.71 10.28 -16.49
CA ASP A 283 -6.45 10.48 -17.92
C ASP A 283 -7.41 9.67 -18.80
N ASN A 284 -7.86 8.53 -18.31
CA ASN A 284 -8.72 7.61 -19.04
C ASN A 284 -9.65 6.85 -18.08
N ILE A 285 -10.89 6.68 -18.48
CA ILE A 285 -11.89 5.91 -17.74
C ILE A 285 -12.36 4.76 -18.63
N ILE A 286 -12.53 3.60 -18.03
CA ILE A 286 -13.18 2.41 -18.60
C ILE A 286 -14.43 2.16 -17.78
N ASP A 287 -15.58 2.53 -18.30
CA ASP A 287 -16.86 2.33 -17.64
C ASP A 287 -17.48 1.01 -18.08
N MET A 288 -17.68 0.11 -17.12
CA MET A 288 -18.17 -1.25 -17.32
C MET A 288 -19.64 -1.39 -16.93
N GLY A 289 -20.35 -2.18 -17.71
CA GLY A 289 -21.78 -2.41 -17.49
C GLY A 289 -22.42 -3.22 -18.61
N PRO A 290 -23.68 -2.89 -18.99
CA PRO A 290 -24.57 -1.89 -18.37
C PRO A 290 -25.14 -2.32 -17.02
N GLU A 291 -25.20 -3.63 -16.74
CA GLU A 291 -25.78 -4.24 -15.56
C GLU A 291 -24.80 -5.16 -14.84
N ALA A 292 -25.20 -5.74 -13.71
CA ALA A 292 -24.46 -6.78 -13.00
C ALA A 292 -24.66 -8.18 -13.62
N GLY A 293 -23.80 -9.13 -13.24
CA GLY A 293 -23.94 -10.54 -13.60
C GLY A 293 -23.90 -10.79 -15.11
N GLU A 294 -24.82 -11.60 -15.61
CA GLU A 294 -24.84 -12.02 -17.03
C GLU A 294 -25.13 -10.88 -18.01
N SER A 295 -25.85 -9.86 -17.61
CA SER A 295 -26.13 -8.67 -18.42
C SER A 295 -25.00 -7.64 -18.40
N GLY A 296 -23.99 -7.84 -17.55
CA GLY A 296 -22.77 -7.02 -17.46
C GLY A 296 -21.66 -7.47 -18.40
N GLY A 297 -20.44 -7.17 -18.02
CA GLY A 297 -19.22 -7.64 -18.69
C GLY A 297 -18.91 -6.98 -20.02
N ARG A 298 -19.46 -5.78 -20.27
CA ARG A 298 -19.22 -4.96 -21.49
C ARG A 298 -18.60 -3.64 -21.11
N ILE A 299 -17.93 -3.00 -22.06
CA ILE A 299 -17.52 -1.60 -21.96
C ILE A 299 -18.68 -0.75 -22.46
N VAL A 300 -19.20 0.10 -21.58
CA VAL A 300 -20.28 1.04 -21.89
C VAL A 300 -19.73 2.33 -22.48
N SER A 301 -18.61 2.80 -21.92
CA SER A 301 -17.89 3.97 -22.43
C SER A 301 -16.42 3.88 -22.08
N GLN A 302 -15.55 4.44 -22.91
CA GLN A 302 -14.11 4.52 -22.67
C GLN A 302 -13.54 5.82 -23.25
N GLY A 303 -12.64 6.45 -22.50
CA GLY A 303 -11.93 7.65 -22.88
C GLY A 303 -11.68 8.61 -21.72
N PRO A 304 -11.31 9.86 -21.99
CA PRO A 304 -11.13 10.86 -20.95
C PRO A 304 -12.43 11.14 -20.20
N PRO A 305 -12.35 11.68 -18.95
CA PRO A 305 -13.51 11.91 -18.10
C PRO A 305 -14.66 12.66 -18.78
N GLU A 306 -14.37 13.69 -19.56
CA GLU A 306 -15.35 14.51 -20.26
C GLU A 306 -16.16 13.69 -21.29
N LYS A 307 -15.49 12.75 -21.97
CA LYS A 307 -16.16 11.87 -22.93
C LYS A 307 -17.11 10.92 -22.22
N VAL A 308 -16.67 10.30 -21.13
CA VAL A 308 -17.50 9.37 -20.35
C VAL A 308 -18.67 10.08 -19.68
N ALA A 309 -18.46 11.30 -19.15
CA ALA A 309 -19.51 12.14 -18.59
C ALA A 309 -20.63 12.48 -19.57
N ASN A 310 -20.34 12.48 -20.87
CA ASN A 310 -21.33 12.75 -21.94
C ASN A 310 -22.00 11.47 -22.48
N SER A 311 -21.64 10.29 -21.98
CA SER A 311 -22.25 9.03 -22.40
C SER A 311 -23.72 8.96 -21.97
N LYS A 312 -24.60 8.58 -22.90
CA LYS A 312 -26.06 8.42 -22.66
C LYS A 312 -26.39 7.06 -22.01
N THR A 313 -25.49 6.09 -22.12
CA THR A 313 -25.70 4.72 -21.67
C THR A 313 -24.97 4.39 -20.35
N SER A 314 -24.04 5.26 -19.94
CA SER A 314 -23.26 5.10 -18.72
C SER A 314 -24.08 5.51 -17.49
N ARG A 315 -24.15 4.61 -16.51
CA ARG A 315 -24.74 4.91 -15.20
C ARG A 315 -23.80 5.77 -14.33
N THR A 316 -22.51 5.78 -14.63
CA THR A 316 -21.48 6.60 -13.97
C THR A 316 -21.53 8.06 -14.47
N ALA A 317 -21.92 8.29 -15.72
CA ALA A 317 -21.86 9.59 -16.38
C ALA A 317 -22.54 10.74 -15.61
N PRO A 318 -23.73 10.59 -15.01
CA PRO A 318 -24.37 11.70 -14.26
C PRO A 318 -23.54 12.17 -13.07
N PHE A 319 -22.97 11.23 -12.32
CA PHE A 319 -22.14 11.52 -11.13
C PHE A 319 -20.80 12.15 -11.52
N LEU A 320 -20.16 11.62 -12.58
CA LEU A 320 -18.91 12.17 -13.10
C LEU A 320 -19.10 13.59 -13.65
N ARG A 321 -20.22 13.84 -14.34
CA ARG A 321 -20.57 15.18 -14.85
C ARG A 321 -20.75 16.20 -13.72
N ALA A 322 -21.32 15.78 -12.58
CA ALA A 322 -21.44 16.62 -11.41
C ALA A 322 -20.05 16.95 -10.81
N ALA A 323 -19.19 15.97 -10.69
CA ALA A 323 -17.83 16.15 -10.16
C ALA A 323 -16.93 17.02 -11.04
N LEU A 324 -17.11 17.00 -12.37
CA LEU A 324 -16.34 17.85 -13.31
C LEU A 324 -16.81 19.32 -13.34
N LYS A 325 -17.96 19.65 -12.74
CA LYS A 325 -18.50 21.02 -12.69
C LYS A 325 -18.21 21.74 -11.38
N GLY A 326 -17.90 21.03 -10.33
CA GLY A 326 -17.61 21.54 -8.98
C GLY A 326 -16.18 21.54 -8.65
#